data_d0ecbb14b9f1286e928ce0693abb9526
#
_entry.id   d0ecbb14b9f1286e928ce0693abb9526
#
_cell.length_a   1.000
_cell.length_b   1.000
_cell.length_c   1.000
_cell.angle_alpha   90.00
_cell.angle_beta   90.00
_cell.angle_gamma   90.00
#
_symmetry.space_group_name_H-M   'P 1'
#
loop_
_entity.id
_entity.type
_entity.pdbx_description
1 polymer ?
#
loop_
_entity_poly.entity_id
_entity_poly.type
_entity_poly.pdbx_seq_one_letter_code
_entity_poly.pdbx_strand_id
1 'polypeptide(L)' 'MQAGGGDPGLSSARSITVEYVMLRDVNDSPAEARALVRVLKGIPAKINLIPFNPGPGTVYECSDWERIERFSEIVF' A
#
# COMPACT_ATOMS: atom_id res chain seq x y z
N MET A 1 22.84 -9.64 -12.02
CA MET A 1 22.85 -9.67 -12.11
C MET A 1 22.72 -9.54 -12.38
N GLN A 2 22.61 -9.14 -12.32
CA GLN A 2 22.60 -8.94 -12.40
C GLN A 2 22.21 -8.76 -12.63
N ALA A 3 22.13 -8.57 -12.73
CA ALA A 3 21.93 -8.26 -12.87
C ALA A 3 21.62 -7.87 -13.06
N GLY A 4 21.64 -7.52 -13.11
CA GLY A 4 21.55 -7.18 -13.20
C GLY A 4 21.36 -6.67 -13.12
N GLY A 5 21.45 -6.35 -13.09
CA GLY A 5 21.51 -5.97 -12.86
C GLY A 5 21.39 -5.48 -12.54
N GLY A 6 21.48 -5.12 -12.31
CA GLY A 6 21.54 -4.76 -11.85
C GLY A 6 21.45 -4.30 -11.53
N ASP A 7 21.58 -4.04 -11.36
CA ASP A 7 21.63 -3.62 -11.01
C ASP A 7 21.56 -2.92 -10.93
N PRO A 8 21.73 -2.71 -10.98
CA PRO A 8 21.66 -2.02 -10.78
C PRO A 8 21.48 -1.50 -10.40
N GLY A 9 21.43 -1.16 -10.05
CA GLY A 9 21.27 -0.71 -9.73
C GLY A 9 21.00 -0.44 -9.23
N LEU A 10 21.04 -0.25 -9.12
CA LEU A 10 20.63 -0.15 -8.77
C LEU A 10 20.04 0.25 -8.38
N SER A 11 20.24 0.01 -8.40
CA SER A 11 19.54 0.78 -7.43
C SER A 11 18.05 0.94 -7.70
N SER A 12 17.67 1.70 -8.62
CA SER A 12 16.26 1.89 -8.92
C SER A 12 15.57 0.58 -9.21
N ALA A 13 16.34 -0.38 -9.62
CA ALA A 13 15.81 -1.70 -9.87
C ALA A 13 15.40 -2.40 -8.59
N ARG A 14 15.65 -1.78 -7.44
CA ARG A 14 15.37 -2.39 -6.14
C ARG A 14 14.08 -1.90 -5.50
N SER A 15 13.24 -1.22 -6.26
CA SER A 15 11.97 -0.79 -5.69
C SER A 15 11.09 -2.01 -5.39
N ILE A 16 10.35 -1.92 -4.30
CA ILE A 16 9.41 -2.98 -3.91
C ILE A 16 8.00 -2.55 -4.23
N THR A 17 7.12 -3.52 -4.38
CA THR A 17 5.69 -3.26 -4.57
C THR A 17 4.97 -3.70 -3.32
N VAL A 18 4.18 -2.79 -2.75
CA VAL A 18 3.37 -3.06 -1.57
C VAL A 18 1.91 -3.08 -2.00
N GLU A 19 1.24 -4.18 -1.75
CA GLU A 19 -0.19 -4.27 -1.99
C GLU A 19 -0.89 -4.13 -0.66
N TYR A 20 -1.73 -3.12 -0.54
CA TYR A 20 -2.40 -2.79 0.71
C TYR A 20 -3.90 -2.94 0.52
N VAL A 21 -4.44 -4.00 1.09
CA VAL A 21 -5.87 -4.29 0.97
C VAL A 21 -6.60 -3.48 2.03
N MET A 22 -7.54 -2.65 1.59
CA MET A 22 -8.24 -1.71 2.47
C MET A 22 -9.47 -2.38 3.08
N LEU A 23 -9.42 -2.55 4.40
CA LEU A 23 -10.50 -3.17 5.17
C LEU A 23 -11.17 -2.09 6.01
N ARG A 24 -12.48 -2.01 5.90
CA ARG A 24 -13.26 -0.99 6.61
C ARG A 24 -13.05 -1.09 8.11
N ASP A 25 -12.70 0.05 8.73
CA ASP A 25 -12.51 0.19 10.18
C ASP A 25 -11.44 -0.74 10.76
N VAL A 26 -10.61 -1.31 9.91
CA VAL A 26 -9.50 -2.15 10.37
C VAL A 26 -8.16 -1.46 10.12
N ASN A 27 -7.93 -1.07 8.86
CA ASN A 27 -6.62 -0.52 8.49
C ASN A 27 -6.74 0.68 7.56
N ASP A 28 -7.90 1.33 7.52
CA ASP A 28 -8.18 2.36 6.53
C ASP A 28 -8.24 3.77 7.11
N SER A 29 -7.79 3.96 8.36
CA SER A 29 -7.82 5.28 8.98
C SER A 29 -6.66 6.15 8.50
N PRO A 30 -6.79 7.48 8.63
CA PRO A 30 -5.66 8.37 8.32
C PRO A 30 -4.41 8.05 9.13
N ALA A 31 -4.58 7.55 10.37
CA ALA A 31 -3.44 7.19 11.20
C ALA A 31 -2.67 6.03 10.58
N GLU A 32 -3.37 5.03 10.05
CA GLU A 32 -2.73 3.93 9.36
C GLU A 32 -2.01 4.40 8.09
N ALA A 33 -2.61 5.33 7.37
CA ALA A 33 -1.97 5.88 6.17
C ALA A 33 -0.65 6.56 6.52
N ARG A 34 -0.65 7.35 7.59
CA ARG A 34 0.58 8.03 8.03
C ARG A 34 1.62 7.04 8.51
N ALA A 35 1.18 5.98 9.18
CA ALA A 35 2.08 4.92 9.63
C ALA A 35 2.74 4.21 8.45
N LEU A 36 1.96 3.94 7.40
CA LEU A 36 2.48 3.32 6.20
C LEU A 36 3.55 4.19 5.55
N VAL A 37 3.28 5.48 5.43
CA VAL A 37 4.26 6.42 4.87
C VAL A 37 5.53 6.42 5.69
N ARG A 38 5.39 6.41 7.02
CA ARG A 38 6.54 6.44 7.92
C ARG A 38 7.39 5.17 7.77
N VAL A 39 6.73 4.02 7.68
CA VAL A 39 7.44 2.74 7.57
C VAL A 39 8.21 2.67 6.26
N LEU A 40 7.66 3.24 5.19
CA LEU A 40 8.27 3.15 3.87
C LEU A 40 9.18 4.34 3.55
N LYS A 41 9.36 5.25 4.50
CA LYS A 41 10.17 6.43 4.26
C LYS A 41 11.60 6.03 3.91
N GLY A 42 12.12 6.57 2.82
CA GLY A 42 13.47 6.25 2.37
C GLY A 42 13.58 4.94 1.60
N ILE A 43 12.49 4.21 1.46
CA ILE A 43 12.48 2.95 0.72
C ILE A 43 11.80 3.19 -0.62
N PRO A 44 12.45 2.90 -1.74
CA PRO A 44 11.79 3.03 -3.04
C PRO A 44 10.70 1.97 -3.15
N ALA A 45 9.46 2.41 -3.10
CA ALA A 45 8.33 1.50 -3.06
C ALA A 45 7.19 2.03 -3.92
N LYS A 46 6.49 1.11 -4.56
CA LYS A 46 5.25 1.39 -5.26
C LYS A 46 4.13 0.80 -4.42
N ILE A 47 3.10 1.59 -4.16
CA ILE A 47 1.99 1.16 -3.32
C ILE A 47 0.74 1.03 -4.15
N ASN A 48 0.10 -0.13 -4.07
CA ASN A 48 -1.21 -0.37 -4.68
C ASN A 48 -2.23 -0.49 -3.56
N LEU A 49 -3.21 0.41 -3.56
CA LEU A 49 -4.33 0.32 -2.63
C LEU A 49 -5.40 -0.54 -3.28
N ILE A 50 -5.76 -1.62 -2.63
CA ILE A 50 -6.68 -2.61 -3.19
C ILE A 50 -7.97 -2.60 -2.37
N PRO A 51 -9.11 -2.23 -2.97
CA PRO A 51 -10.38 -2.34 -2.27
C PRO A 51 -10.67 -3.80 -1.95
N PHE A 52 -11.09 -4.06 -0.72
CA PHE A 52 -11.39 -5.43 -0.31
C PHE A 52 -12.66 -5.91 -1.00
N ASN A 53 -12.61 -7.13 -1.51
CA ASN A 53 -13.76 -7.74 -2.16
C ASN A 53 -14.27 -8.87 -1.28
N PRO A 54 -15.29 -8.58 -0.44
CA PRO A 54 -15.76 -9.58 0.53
C PRO A 54 -16.40 -10.77 -0.17
N GLY A 55 -16.05 -11.95 0.32
CA GLY A 55 -16.65 -13.19 -0.12
C GLY A 55 -17.58 -13.75 0.95
N PRO A 56 -18.20 -14.90 0.67
CA PRO A 56 -19.07 -15.54 1.65
C PRO A 56 -18.29 -15.89 2.92
N GLY A 57 -18.90 -15.65 4.06
CA GLY A 57 -18.32 -16.02 5.33
C GLY A 57 -17.29 -15.09 5.93
N THR A 58 -16.96 -13.98 5.25
CA THR A 58 -16.04 -13.01 5.81
C THR A 58 -16.80 -12.00 6.67
N VAL A 59 -16.14 -11.55 7.74
CA VAL A 59 -16.69 -10.50 8.60
C VAL A 59 -16.16 -9.12 8.21
N TYR A 60 -15.19 -9.06 7.30
CA TYR A 60 -14.59 -7.79 6.89
C TYR A 60 -15.37 -7.18 5.75
N GLU A 61 -15.29 -5.86 5.66
CA GLU A 61 -15.98 -5.11 4.62
C GLU A 61 -15.00 -4.22 3.88
N CYS A 62 -15.39 -3.85 2.67
CA CYS A 62 -14.63 -2.91 1.87
C CYS A 62 -14.78 -1.50 2.45
N SER A 63 -13.69 -0.74 2.50
CA SER A 63 -13.73 0.66 2.86
C SER A 63 -14.59 1.42 1.84
N ASP A 64 -15.31 2.45 2.31
CA ASP A 64 -16.06 3.26 1.37
C ASP A 64 -15.09 4.14 0.57
N TRP A 65 -15.62 4.69 -0.54
CA TRP A 65 -14.78 5.41 -1.48
C TRP A 65 -14.11 6.63 -0.85
N GLU A 66 -14.81 7.32 0.02
CA GLU A 66 -14.25 8.50 0.68
C GLU A 66 -13.03 8.15 1.53
N ARG A 67 -13.10 7.02 2.22
CA ARG A 67 -11.98 6.55 3.03
C ARG A 67 -10.80 6.20 2.16
N ILE A 68 -11.05 5.53 1.06
CA ILE A 68 -9.98 5.16 0.12
C ILE A 68 -9.33 6.41 -0.44
N GLU A 69 -10.12 7.39 -0.83
CA GLU A 69 -9.59 8.64 -1.35
C GLU A 69 -8.74 9.38 -0.31
N ARG A 70 -9.25 9.48 0.91
CA ARG A 70 -8.52 10.15 1.98
C ARG A 70 -7.18 9.44 2.25
N PHE A 71 -7.23 8.13 2.33
CA PHE A 71 -6.03 7.32 2.54
C PHE A 71 -5.03 7.56 1.41
N SER A 72 -5.51 7.55 0.19
CA SER A 72 -4.70 7.77 -0.99
C SER A 72 -4.03 9.15 -0.96
N GLU A 73 -4.75 10.17 -0.53
CA GLU A 73 -4.21 11.53 -0.45
C GLU A 73 -3.05 11.62 0.54
N ILE A 74 -3.10 10.84 1.60
CA ILE A 74 -2.03 10.84 2.60
C ILE A 74 -0.83 10.06 2.10
N VAL A 75 -1.06 8.93 1.44
CA VAL A 75 0.01 8.03 0.98
C VAL A 75 0.71 8.59 -0.26
N PHE A 76 -0.04 9.19 -1.17
CA PHE A 76 0.49 9.71 -2.42
C PHE A 76 0.48 11.21 -2.42
#